data_5814e198916e07256d5ddbaec97b8b8a
#
_entry.id   5814e198916e07256d5ddbaec97b8b8a
#
_cell.length_a   1.000
_cell.length_b   1.000
_cell.length_c   1.000
_cell.angle_alpha   90.00
_cell.angle_beta   90.00
_cell.angle_gamma   90.00
#
_symmetry.space_group_name_H-M   'P 1'
#
loop_
_entity.id
_entity.type
_entity.pdbx_description
1 polymer ?
#
loop_
_entity_poly.entity_id
_entity_poly.type
_entity_poly.pdbx_seq_one_letter_code
_entity_poly.pdbx_strand_id
1 'polypeptide(L)'
;MKENGNGNRWLMLFAGTVMLLFLGLIYAWSIFNAPFKSVYDTWTVSQLSMTFTISMIFFCLSAFVAGNLAKKISAKKILWIAAVMLFIGFVGVSMLNPQNQKSSLILLYILYGFFGGSGVGMGYNSIISTVNKSFADRAGLASGIMLLGFGLGGIVLGSLVDSIIAKIGLFTTFRILGVAIAVSLFIGSAFIKPPVVDQKKAAEQQAKDAVGYTAGEMMKEKTFWIFVVWTVLLNSASLLVINSAASIAVAFGIPATLGLIVSLFNGVGRVVHGAFFDRFREKKSTMLNNCFVLLAGLLLTLGAIFQAAPFILLGLIFSGLGYGGTPTLASAVILDRFGPKNFAVNFSIANFSLIPAAIIGPMISSALIEKSGGAYNSTFGMIIILAAVAMVLRLFLKEQHAHK
;
A
#
# COMPACT_ATOMS: atom_id res chain seq x y z
N MET A 1 9.56 -36.47 -17.60
CA MET A 1 9.67 -35.04 -17.74
C MET A 1 8.49 -34.35 -17.05
N LYS A 2 8.44 -34.35 -15.69
CA LYS A 2 7.33 -33.77 -14.87
C LYS A 2 7.80 -32.72 -13.84
N GLU A 3 9.05 -32.22 -13.93
CA GLU A 3 9.61 -31.30 -12.90
C GLU A 3 9.63 -29.81 -13.28
N ASN A 4 9.30 -29.43 -14.52
CA ASN A 4 9.43 -28.03 -14.96
C ASN A 4 8.29 -27.09 -14.50
N GLY A 5 7.22 -27.59 -13.90
CA GLY A 5 6.09 -26.76 -13.45
C GLY A 5 6.34 -26.02 -12.13
N ASN A 6 7.07 -26.64 -11.20
CA ASN A 6 7.24 -26.10 -9.84
C ASN A 6 8.34 -25.02 -9.75
N GLY A 7 9.45 -25.15 -10.47
CA GLY A 7 10.52 -24.15 -10.47
C GLY A 7 10.09 -22.80 -11.04
N ASN A 8 9.21 -22.82 -12.05
CA ASN A 8 8.79 -21.60 -12.76
C ASN A 8 7.85 -20.71 -11.92
N ARG A 9 7.01 -21.29 -11.02
CA ARG A 9 6.11 -20.50 -10.17
C ARG A 9 6.85 -19.74 -9.06
N TRP A 10 7.90 -20.35 -8.48
CA TRP A 10 8.72 -19.67 -7.47
C TRP A 10 9.56 -18.53 -8.07
N LEU A 11 10.07 -18.73 -9.28
CA LEU A 11 10.75 -17.65 -10.01
C LEU A 11 9.80 -16.51 -10.32
N MET A 12 8.56 -16.80 -10.68
CA MET A 12 7.51 -15.81 -10.90
C MET A 12 7.17 -15.07 -9.61
N LEU A 13 7.08 -15.77 -8.47
CA LEU A 13 6.88 -15.16 -7.15
C LEU A 13 8.04 -14.24 -6.79
N PHE A 14 9.28 -14.70 -6.97
CA PHE A 14 10.47 -13.90 -6.71
C PHE A 14 10.50 -12.62 -7.57
N ALA A 15 10.31 -12.75 -8.89
CA ALA A 15 10.26 -11.60 -9.80
C ALA A 15 9.13 -10.63 -9.43
N GLY A 16 7.94 -11.15 -9.09
CA GLY A 16 6.82 -10.35 -8.61
C GLY A 16 7.14 -9.59 -7.32
N THR A 17 7.81 -10.24 -6.38
CA THR A 17 8.23 -9.63 -5.11
C THR A 17 9.26 -8.52 -5.32
N VAL A 18 10.25 -8.73 -6.21
CA VAL A 18 11.24 -7.70 -6.55
C VAL A 18 10.58 -6.49 -7.22
N MET A 19 9.68 -6.72 -8.19
CA MET A 19 8.94 -5.62 -8.81
C MET A 19 8.11 -4.86 -7.77
N LEU A 20 7.43 -5.56 -6.87
CA LEU A 20 6.63 -4.94 -5.81
C LEU A 20 7.50 -4.19 -4.80
N LEU A 21 8.72 -4.62 -4.53
CA LEU A 21 9.69 -3.87 -3.72
C LEU A 21 9.94 -2.46 -4.32
N PHE A 22 10.18 -2.39 -5.63
CA PHE A 22 10.36 -1.11 -6.32
C PHE A 22 9.09 -0.26 -6.30
N LEU A 23 7.92 -0.87 -6.53
CA LEU A 23 6.64 -0.17 -6.45
C LEU A 23 6.33 0.33 -5.04
N GLY A 24 6.82 -0.36 -4.01
CA GLY A 24 6.67 0.00 -2.60
C GLY A 24 7.39 1.29 -2.19
N LEU A 25 8.27 1.83 -3.05
CA LEU A 25 8.91 3.13 -2.85
C LEU A 25 7.88 4.27 -2.65
N ILE A 26 6.64 4.10 -3.12
CA ILE A 26 5.56 5.08 -2.89
C ILE A 26 5.37 5.39 -1.40
N TYR A 27 5.64 4.45 -0.50
CA TYR A 27 5.57 4.65 0.95
C TYR A 27 6.77 5.41 1.55
N ALA A 28 7.81 5.66 0.76
CA ALA A 28 8.96 6.46 1.16
C ALA A 28 8.79 7.94 0.81
N TRP A 29 7.60 8.40 0.40
CA TRP A 29 7.37 9.79 -0.01
C TRP A 29 7.88 10.81 1.00
N SER A 30 7.77 10.54 2.30
CA SER A 30 8.22 11.44 3.37
C SER A 30 9.72 11.79 3.28
N ILE A 31 10.55 10.94 2.68
CA ILE A 31 12.00 11.18 2.51
C ILE A 31 12.26 12.31 1.51
N PHE A 32 11.39 12.47 0.51
CA PHE A 32 11.52 13.51 -0.49
C PHE A 32 11.08 14.90 -0.01
N ASN A 33 10.33 14.99 1.11
CA ASN A 33 9.78 16.26 1.60
C ASN A 33 10.88 17.29 1.91
N ALA A 34 11.90 16.92 2.69
CA ALA A 34 12.98 17.83 3.05
C ALA A 34 13.83 18.25 1.83
N PRO A 35 14.28 17.35 0.95
CA PRO A 35 14.95 17.71 -0.30
C PRO A 35 14.12 18.62 -1.22
N PHE A 36 12.81 18.38 -1.37
CA PHE A 36 11.96 19.27 -2.14
C PHE A 36 11.88 20.67 -1.51
N LYS A 37 11.71 20.75 -0.19
CA LYS A 37 11.69 22.04 0.51
C LYS A 37 13.00 22.81 0.43
N SER A 38 14.14 22.14 0.34
CA SER A 38 15.43 22.81 0.15
C SER A 38 15.59 23.42 -1.24
N VAL A 39 14.89 22.89 -2.25
CA VAL A 39 14.92 23.37 -3.63
C VAL A 39 13.78 24.37 -3.90
N TYR A 40 12.63 24.16 -3.28
CA TYR A 40 11.39 24.93 -3.47
C TYR A 40 10.94 25.50 -2.11
N ASP A 41 11.49 26.63 -1.72
CA ASP A 41 11.30 27.27 -0.41
C ASP A 41 9.85 27.71 -0.14
N THR A 42 9.09 28.04 -1.20
CA THR A 42 7.68 28.45 -1.08
C THR A 42 6.72 27.28 -0.89
N TRP A 43 7.16 26.02 -1.11
CA TRP A 43 6.26 24.88 -0.96
C TRP A 43 5.99 24.55 0.50
N THR A 44 4.71 24.33 0.82
CA THR A 44 4.29 23.95 2.17
C THR A 44 4.33 22.43 2.35
N VAL A 45 4.39 21.98 3.60
CA VAL A 45 4.28 20.56 3.96
C VAL A 45 2.94 19.98 3.48
N SER A 46 1.88 20.76 3.55
CA SER A 46 0.55 20.36 3.06
C SER A 46 0.54 20.11 1.56
N GLN A 47 1.21 20.96 0.76
CA GLN A 47 1.34 20.77 -0.68
C GLN A 47 2.12 19.49 -1.05
N LEU A 48 3.20 19.21 -0.31
CA LEU A 48 3.95 17.97 -0.48
C LEU A 48 3.15 16.73 -0.06
N SER A 49 2.39 16.82 1.03
CA SER A 49 1.47 15.74 1.45
C SER A 49 0.35 15.51 0.43
N MET A 50 -0.12 16.56 -0.25
CA MET A 50 -1.09 16.44 -1.34
C MET A 50 -0.56 15.60 -2.50
N THR A 51 0.74 15.68 -2.81
CA THR A 51 1.38 14.81 -3.83
C THR A 51 1.18 13.33 -3.49
N PHE A 52 1.41 12.95 -2.24
CA PHE A 52 1.16 11.58 -1.76
C PHE A 52 -0.32 11.20 -1.86
N THR A 53 -1.22 12.09 -1.43
CA THR A 53 -2.67 11.87 -1.52
C THR A 53 -3.12 11.63 -2.97
N ILE A 54 -2.66 12.45 -3.92
CA ILE A 54 -2.96 12.29 -5.34
C ILE A 54 -2.42 10.94 -5.84
N SER A 55 -1.19 10.57 -5.45
CA SER A 55 -0.62 9.29 -5.87
C SER A 55 -1.42 8.09 -5.35
N MET A 56 -1.95 8.15 -4.13
CA MET A 56 -2.78 7.10 -3.56
C MET A 56 -4.16 7.00 -4.23
N ILE A 57 -4.75 8.14 -4.61
CA ILE A 57 -6.02 8.17 -5.38
C ILE A 57 -5.81 7.45 -6.72
N PHE A 58 -4.78 7.85 -7.47
CA PHE A 58 -4.52 7.27 -8.79
C PHE A 58 -3.99 5.85 -8.71
N PHE A 59 -3.31 5.46 -7.63
CA PHE A 59 -3.01 4.05 -7.32
C PHE A 59 -4.28 3.21 -7.28
N CYS A 60 -5.30 3.63 -6.54
CA CYS A 60 -6.56 2.88 -6.42
C CYS A 60 -7.33 2.84 -7.75
N LEU A 61 -7.47 3.98 -8.42
CA LEU A 61 -8.19 4.07 -9.69
C LEU A 61 -7.53 3.22 -10.78
N SER A 62 -6.22 3.27 -10.89
CA SER A 62 -5.48 2.53 -11.91
C SER A 62 -5.41 1.02 -11.61
N ALA A 63 -5.40 0.62 -10.34
CA ALA A 63 -5.53 -0.78 -9.95
C ALA A 63 -6.88 -1.36 -10.41
N PHE A 64 -7.97 -0.59 -10.28
CA PHE A 64 -9.28 -0.97 -10.81
C PHE A 64 -9.29 -1.06 -12.35
N VAL A 65 -8.68 -0.07 -13.02
CA VAL A 65 -8.52 -0.10 -14.49
C VAL A 65 -7.73 -1.35 -14.91
N ALA A 66 -6.61 -1.66 -14.25
CA ALA A 66 -5.79 -2.84 -14.53
C ALA A 66 -6.57 -4.15 -14.33
N GLY A 67 -7.38 -4.24 -13.26
CA GLY A 67 -8.25 -5.40 -13.01
C GLY A 67 -9.26 -5.66 -14.15
N ASN A 68 -9.81 -4.60 -14.73
CA ASN A 68 -10.69 -4.71 -15.90
C ASN A 68 -9.92 -4.98 -17.21
N LEU A 69 -8.77 -4.34 -17.41
CA LEU A 69 -7.91 -4.57 -18.57
C LEU A 69 -7.37 -6.01 -18.61
N ALA A 70 -7.14 -6.65 -17.45
CA ALA A 70 -6.68 -8.03 -17.36
C ALA A 70 -7.65 -9.06 -18.02
N LYS A 71 -8.90 -8.66 -18.29
CA LYS A 71 -9.86 -9.44 -19.06
C LYS A 71 -9.63 -9.35 -20.58
N LYS A 72 -8.91 -8.33 -21.05
CA LYS A 72 -8.73 -8.02 -22.48
C LYS A 72 -7.29 -8.15 -22.95
N ILE A 73 -6.33 -7.85 -22.11
CA ILE A 73 -4.91 -7.87 -22.45
C ILE A 73 -4.09 -8.63 -21.38
N SER A 74 -2.92 -9.14 -21.78
CA SER A 74 -2.07 -9.93 -20.90
C SER A 74 -1.46 -9.06 -19.78
N ALA A 75 -1.17 -9.69 -18.62
CA ALA A 75 -0.48 -9.06 -17.51
C ALA A 75 0.85 -8.39 -17.94
N LYS A 76 1.59 -9.03 -18.86
CA LYS A 76 2.82 -8.48 -19.44
C LYS A 76 2.59 -7.10 -20.09
N LYS A 77 1.54 -6.95 -20.89
CA LYS A 77 1.21 -5.66 -21.54
C LYS A 77 0.81 -4.61 -20.51
N ILE A 78 0.06 -4.98 -19.46
CA ILE A 78 -0.29 -4.06 -18.37
C ILE A 78 0.96 -3.59 -17.62
N LEU A 79 1.92 -4.50 -17.35
CA LEU A 79 3.18 -4.16 -16.71
C LEU A 79 4.05 -3.23 -17.58
N TRP A 80 4.00 -3.36 -18.89
CA TRP A 80 4.69 -2.43 -19.80
C TRP A 80 4.07 -1.02 -19.75
N ILE A 81 2.74 -0.94 -19.74
CA ILE A 81 2.06 0.36 -19.55
C ILE A 81 2.45 0.97 -18.21
N ALA A 82 2.45 0.18 -17.13
CA ALA A 82 2.87 0.63 -15.80
C ALA A 82 4.33 1.12 -15.81
N ALA A 83 5.24 0.40 -16.47
CA ALA A 83 6.64 0.78 -16.59
C ALA A 83 6.82 2.13 -17.30
N VAL A 84 6.10 2.34 -18.41
CA VAL A 84 6.14 3.61 -19.16
C VAL A 84 5.58 4.76 -18.30
N MET A 85 4.46 4.54 -17.60
CA MET A 85 3.88 5.57 -16.72
C MET A 85 4.85 5.95 -15.59
N LEU A 86 5.49 4.98 -14.96
CA LEU A 86 6.48 5.22 -13.89
C LEU A 86 7.73 5.92 -14.44
N PHE A 87 8.19 5.54 -15.63
CA PHE A 87 9.30 6.22 -16.29
C PHE A 87 8.97 7.69 -16.53
N ILE A 88 7.81 7.99 -17.15
CA ILE A 88 7.35 9.37 -17.38
C ILE A 88 7.24 10.12 -16.06
N GLY A 89 6.64 9.50 -15.04
CA GLY A 89 6.43 10.10 -13.74
C GLY A 89 7.74 10.50 -13.07
N PHE A 90 8.63 9.54 -12.86
CA PHE A 90 9.88 9.78 -12.13
C PHE A 90 10.90 10.59 -12.94
N VAL A 91 11.13 10.26 -14.22
CA VAL A 91 12.05 11.03 -15.08
C VAL A 91 11.50 12.44 -15.30
N GLY A 92 10.20 12.61 -15.48
CA GLY A 92 9.57 13.91 -15.61
C GLY A 92 9.78 14.79 -14.36
N VAL A 93 9.69 14.24 -13.15
CA VAL A 93 10.02 14.96 -11.91
C VAL A 93 11.47 15.47 -11.93
N SER A 94 12.39 14.73 -12.54
CA SER A 94 13.79 15.18 -12.67
C SER A 94 13.99 16.40 -13.59
N MET A 95 12.94 16.80 -14.30
CA MET A 95 12.96 17.95 -15.24
C MET A 95 12.25 19.19 -14.68
N LEU A 96 11.79 19.15 -13.42
CA LEU A 96 11.14 20.29 -12.79
C LEU A 96 12.08 21.48 -12.68
N ASN A 97 11.56 22.67 -12.97
CA ASN A 97 12.35 23.91 -12.94
C ASN A 97 12.21 24.63 -11.58
N PRO A 98 13.30 24.73 -10.78
CA PRO A 98 13.26 25.41 -9.49
C PRO A 98 12.87 26.89 -9.57
N GLN A 99 13.12 27.56 -10.69
CA GLN A 99 12.77 28.98 -10.86
C GLN A 99 11.26 29.21 -11.03
N ASN A 100 10.50 28.19 -11.49
CA ASN A 100 9.05 28.29 -11.65
C ASN A 100 8.32 27.40 -10.65
N GLN A 101 8.32 27.81 -9.38
CA GLN A 101 7.84 27.00 -8.27
C GLN A 101 6.37 26.57 -8.41
N LYS A 102 5.48 27.49 -8.85
CA LYS A 102 4.05 27.20 -8.99
C LYS A 102 3.76 26.15 -10.08
N SER A 103 4.35 26.30 -11.26
CA SER A 103 4.19 25.32 -12.35
C SER A 103 4.84 23.98 -12.00
N SER A 104 6.00 24.01 -11.33
CA SER A 104 6.68 22.80 -10.88
C SER A 104 5.89 22.01 -9.86
N LEU A 105 5.12 22.66 -8.98
CA LEU A 105 4.23 21.99 -8.04
C LEU A 105 3.08 21.28 -8.78
N ILE A 106 2.45 21.93 -9.74
CA ILE A 106 1.39 21.34 -10.55
C ILE A 106 1.93 20.16 -11.36
N LEU A 107 3.12 20.33 -11.95
CA LEU A 107 3.78 19.25 -12.67
C LEU A 107 4.16 18.09 -11.75
N LEU A 108 4.57 18.33 -10.51
CA LEU A 108 4.83 17.29 -9.51
C LEU A 108 3.55 16.47 -9.23
N TYR A 109 2.40 17.12 -9.09
CA TYR A 109 1.11 16.43 -8.90
C TYR A 109 0.75 15.56 -10.10
N ILE A 110 1.01 16.04 -11.32
CA ILE A 110 0.76 15.28 -12.54
C ILE A 110 1.78 14.14 -12.68
N LEU A 111 3.07 14.44 -12.56
CA LEU A 111 4.13 13.48 -12.85
C LEU A 111 4.22 12.40 -11.76
N TYR A 112 4.42 12.78 -10.51
CA TYR A 112 4.50 11.81 -9.42
C TYR A 112 3.11 11.33 -8.99
N GLY A 113 2.16 12.25 -8.81
CA GLY A 113 0.83 11.92 -8.33
C GLY A 113 0.06 11.06 -9.32
N PHE A 114 -0.19 11.58 -10.53
CA PHE A 114 -0.97 10.86 -11.54
C PHE A 114 -0.16 9.73 -12.21
N PHE A 115 0.95 10.03 -12.89
CA PHE A 115 1.71 9.00 -13.62
C PHE A 115 2.37 8.01 -12.66
N GLY A 116 3.02 8.47 -11.60
CA GLY A 116 3.65 7.62 -10.59
C GLY A 116 2.63 6.74 -9.90
N GLY A 117 1.59 7.34 -9.30
CA GLY A 117 0.52 6.61 -8.62
C GLY A 117 -0.18 5.59 -9.51
N SER A 118 -0.52 5.98 -10.76
CA SER A 118 -1.17 5.08 -11.73
C SER A 118 -0.27 3.91 -12.11
N GLY A 119 1.02 4.15 -12.38
CA GLY A 119 1.95 3.09 -12.71
C GLY A 119 2.11 2.08 -11.56
N VAL A 120 2.19 2.57 -10.31
CA VAL A 120 2.24 1.70 -9.12
C VAL A 120 0.98 0.85 -9.01
N GLY A 121 -0.21 1.45 -9.14
CA GLY A 121 -1.48 0.73 -9.00
C GLY A 121 -1.70 -0.34 -10.07
N MET A 122 -1.39 -0.03 -11.33
CA MET A 122 -1.47 -1.00 -12.43
C MET A 122 -0.50 -2.17 -12.24
N GLY A 123 0.76 -1.88 -11.87
CA GLY A 123 1.76 -2.89 -11.60
C GLY A 123 1.37 -3.78 -10.42
N TYR A 124 0.98 -3.17 -9.31
CA TYR A 124 0.56 -3.86 -8.08
C TYR A 124 -0.55 -4.87 -8.33
N ASN A 125 -1.67 -4.44 -8.92
CA ASN A 125 -2.81 -5.32 -9.16
C ASN A 125 -2.46 -6.43 -10.16
N SER A 126 -1.76 -6.09 -11.25
CA SER A 126 -1.39 -7.06 -12.28
C SER A 126 -0.46 -8.15 -11.77
N ILE A 127 0.55 -7.81 -10.95
CA ILE A 127 1.47 -8.77 -10.36
C ILE A 127 0.72 -9.68 -9.40
N ILE A 128 0.03 -9.13 -8.40
CA ILE A 128 -0.63 -9.90 -7.36
C ILE A 128 -1.70 -10.82 -7.94
N SER A 129 -2.55 -10.31 -8.82
CA SER A 129 -3.63 -11.11 -9.40
C SER A 129 -3.13 -12.25 -10.29
N THR A 130 -1.98 -12.06 -10.98
CA THR A 130 -1.44 -13.08 -11.88
C THR A 130 -0.64 -14.13 -11.12
N VAL A 131 0.19 -13.72 -10.16
CA VAL A 131 0.99 -14.65 -9.35
C VAL A 131 0.10 -15.54 -8.47
N ASN A 132 -0.93 -14.98 -7.85
CA ASN A 132 -1.85 -15.74 -7.00
C ASN A 132 -2.56 -16.86 -7.76
N LYS A 133 -2.85 -16.69 -9.06
CA LYS A 133 -3.41 -17.76 -9.89
C LYS A 133 -2.49 -18.98 -10.00
N SER A 134 -1.18 -18.76 -9.95
CA SER A 134 -0.18 -19.85 -10.00
C SER A 134 0.06 -20.52 -8.64
N PHE A 135 -0.44 -19.93 -7.55
CA PHE A 135 -0.35 -20.38 -6.18
C PHE A 135 -1.71 -20.63 -5.53
N ALA A 136 -2.67 -21.17 -6.29
CA ALA A 136 -4.01 -21.45 -5.77
C ALA A 136 -3.98 -22.38 -4.53
N ASP A 137 -2.95 -23.25 -4.42
CA ASP A 137 -2.70 -24.12 -3.27
C ASP A 137 -2.14 -23.38 -2.04
N ARG A 138 -1.52 -22.22 -2.23
CA ARG A 138 -0.82 -21.43 -1.19
C ARG A 138 -0.95 -19.92 -1.45
N ALA A 139 -2.13 -19.46 -1.80
CA ALA A 139 -2.38 -18.07 -2.20
C ALA A 139 -2.07 -17.08 -1.06
N GLY A 140 -2.33 -17.44 0.19
CA GLY A 140 -1.99 -16.63 1.36
C GLY A 140 -0.47 -16.42 1.50
N LEU A 141 0.32 -17.48 1.36
CA LEU A 141 1.79 -17.40 1.40
C LEU A 141 2.33 -16.56 0.25
N ALA A 142 1.86 -16.78 -0.97
CA ALA A 142 2.31 -16.03 -2.15
C ALA A 142 1.97 -14.54 -2.03
N SER A 143 0.75 -14.21 -1.63
CA SER A 143 0.34 -12.84 -1.35
C SER A 143 1.17 -12.22 -0.23
N GLY A 144 1.40 -12.95 0.87
CA GLY A 144 2.20 -12.49 2.00
C GLY A 144 3.62 -12.12 1.60
N ILE A 145 4.32 -12.96 0.82
CA ILE A 145 5.68 -12.71 0.33
C ILE A 145 5.70 -11.49 -0.61
N MET A 146 4.78 -11.42 -1.55
CA MET A 146 4.69 -10.29 -2.48
C MET A 146 4.41 -8.98 -1.77
N LEU A 147 3.44 -8.99 -0.86
CA LEU A 147 3.05 -7.83 -0.10
C LEU A 147 4.12 -7.43 0.94
N LEU A 148 4.90 -8.38 1.47
CA LEU A 148 6.09 -8.08 2.26
C LEU A 148 7.08 -7.28 1.42
N GLY A 149 7.40 -7.70 0.18
CA GLY A 149 8.25 -6.94 -0.74
C GLY A 149 7.76 -5.51 -0.92
N PHE A 150 6.46 -5.33 -1.20
CA PHE A 150 5.86 -4.01 -1.34
C PHE A 150 5.95 -3.16 -0.05
N GLY A 151 5.74 -3.77 1.11
CA GLY A 151 5.85 -3.10 2.41
C GLY A 151 7.29 -2.69 2.76
N LEU A 152 8.28 -3.52 2.38
CA LEU A 152 9.69 -3.23 2.61
C LEU A 152 10.25 -2.15 1.68
N GLY A 153 9.57 -1.83 0.58
CA GLY A 153 10.02 -0.82 -0.38
C GLY A 153 10.33 0.53 0.26
N GLY A 154 9.53 0.95 1.24
CA GLY A 154 9.73 2.19 1.97
C GLY A 154 11.04 2.24 2.75
N ILE A 155 11.40 1.17 3.46
CA ILE A 155 12.63 1.14 4.27
C ILE A 155 13.87 0.81 3.42
N VAL A 156 13.80 -0.23 2.58
CA VAL A 156 14.96 -0.70 1.80
C VAL A 156 15.35 0.33 0.76
N LEU A 157 14.43 0.75 -0.08
CA LEU A 157 14.70 1.73 -1.13
C LEU A 157 14.75 3.14 -0.57
N GLY A 158 13.92 3.47 0.44
CA GLY A 158 13.91 4.79 1.05
C GLY A 158 15.25 5.16 1.67
N SER A 159 15.85 4.28 2.47
CA SER A 159 17.17 4.52 3.07
C SER A 159 18.28 4.63 2.02
N LEU A 160 18.19 3.82 0.94
CA LEU A 160 19.10 3.91 -0.20
C LEU A 160 18.95 5.26 -0.93
N VAL A 161 17.72 5.66 -1.19
CA VAL A 161 17.37 6.91 -1.88
C VAL A 161 17.86 8.13 -1.11
N ASP A 162 17.67 8.17 0.21
CA ASP A 162 18.16 9.24 1.07
C ASP A 162 19.68 9.42 0.92
N SER A 163 20.42 8.31 0.98
CA SER A 163 21.87 8.27 0.78
C SER A 163 22.31 8.72 -0.62
N ILE A 164 21.52 8.39 -1.65
CA ILE A 164 21.80 8.77 -3.05
C ILE A 164 21.52 10.26 -3.25
N ILE A 165 20.40 10.78 -2.71
CA ILE A 165 20.07 12.21 -2.78
C ILE A 165 21.21 13.05 -2.20
N ALA A 166 21.77 12.65 -1.06
CA ALA A 166 22.88 13.36 -0.42
C ALA A 166 24.14 13.42 -1.30
N LYS A 167 24.37 12.41 -2.16
CA LYS A 167 25.58 12.32 -3.01
C LYS A 167 25.44 12.97 -4.38
N ILE A 168 24.30 12.80 -5.03
CA ILE A 168 24.09 13.19 -6.44
C ILE A 168 22.91 14.13 -6.66
N GLY A 169 22.23 14.52 -5.59
CA GLY A 169 21.09 15.44 -5.61
C GLY A 169 19.76 14.82 -5.99
N LEU A 170 18.69 15.58 -5.71
CA LEU A 170 17.30 15.13 -5.82
C LEU A 170 16.92 14.73 -7.26
N PHE A 171 17.15 15.59 -8.23
CA PHE A 171 16.69 15.38 -9.62
C PHE A 171 17.41 14.22 -10.31
N THR A 172 18.73 14.08 -10.09
CA THR A 172 19.47 12.94 -10.62
C THR A 172 18.99 11.63 -10.02
N THR A 173 18.65 11.63 -8.73
CA THR A 173 18.08 10.48 -8.05
C THR A 173 16.72 10.07 -8.66
N PHE A 174 15.82 11.02 -8.91
CA PHE A 174 14.55 10.73 -9.58
C PHE A 174 14.73 10.14 -10.99
N ARG A 175 15.72 10.60 -11.74
CA ARG A 175 16.05 10.04 -13.07
C ARG A 175 16.50 8.60 -12.98
N ILE A 176 17.42 8.29 -12.06
CA ILE A 176 17.91 6.92 -11.84
C ILE A 176 16.78 6.00 -11.38
N LEU A 177 15.95 6.46 -10.44
CA LEU A 177 14.80 5.69 -9.96
C LEU A 177 13.80 5.39 -11.08
N GLY A 178 13.48 6.38 -11.91
CA GLY A 178 12.58 6.19 -13.05
C GLY A 178 13.06 5.12 -14.02
N VAL A 179 14.35 5.12 -14.34
CA VAL A 179 14.95 4.07 -15.17
C VAL A 179 14.96 2.72 -14.45
N ALA A 180 15.41 2.67 -13.20
CA ALA A 180 15.51 1.42 -12.44
C ALA A 180 14.15 0.73 -12.25
N ILE A 181 13.12 1.50 -11.90
CA ILE A 181 11.75 0.98 -11.73
C ILE A 181 11.22 0.47 -13.08
N ALA A 182 11.36 1.24 -14.15
CA ALA A 182 10.88 0.83 -15.47
C ALA A 182 11.59 -0.44 -15.96
N VAL A 183 12.90 -0.52 -15.84
CA VAL A 183 13.70 -1.70 -16.20
C VAL A 183 13.29 -2.91 -15.37
N SER A 184 13.08 -2.75 -14.05
CA SER A 184 12.60 -3.81 -13.17
C SER A 184 11.27 -4.39 -13.66
N LEU A 185 10.30 -3.54 -14.01
CA LEU A 185 9.01 -4.00 -14.53
C LEU A 185 9.13 -4.63 -15.93
N PHE A 186 9.93 -4.06 -16.82
CA PHE A 186 10.14 -4.63 -18.15
C PHE A 186 10.75 -6.04 -18.06
N ILE A 187 11.85 -6.21 -17.33
CA ILE A 187 12.52 -7.49 -17.17
C ILE A 187 11.63 -8.46 -16.39
N GLY A 188 11.07 -8.00 -15.26
CA GLY A 188 10.20 -8.80 -14.39
C GLY A 188 8.95 -9.30 -15.12
N SER A 189 8.40 -8.53 -16.06
CA SER A 189 7.23 -8.92 -16.85
C SER A 189 7.44 -10.17 -17.71
N ALA A 190 8.69 -10.49 -18.07
CA ALA A 190 9.01 -11.70 -18.83
C ALA A 190 8.76 -12.98 -18.00
N PHE A 191 8.83 -12.87 -16.68
CA PHE A 191 8.61 -13.98 -15.75
C PHE A 191 7.13 -14.10 -15.31
N ILE A 192 6.33 -13.05 -15.46
CA ILE A 192 4.90 -13.05 -15.12
C ILE A 192 4.10 -13.67 -16.26
N LYS A 193 3.87 -14.96 -16.16
CA LYS A 193 3.11 -15.72 -17.16
C LYS A 193 1.87 -16.34 -16.52
N PRO A 194 0.72 -16.37 -17.21
CA PRO A 194 -0.42 -17.12 -16.69
C PRO A 194 -0.04 -18.59 -16.53
N PRO A 195 -0.60 -19.30 -15.53
CA PRO A 195 -0.30 -20.71 -15.32
C PRO A 195 -0.71 -21.51 -16.57
N VAL A 196 0.18 -22.45 -16.98
CA VAL A 196 -0.18 -23.49 -17.95
C VAL A 196 -1.03 -24.50 -17.19
N VAL A 197 -2.32 -24.50 -17.41
CA VAL A 197 -3.26 -25.39 -16.73
C VAL A 197 -3.50 -26.62 -17.59
N ASP A 198 -3.29 -27.80 -17.00
CA ASP A 198 -3.68 -29.06 -17.61
C ASP A 198 -5.21 -29.07 -17.83
N GLN A 199 -5.68 -29.45 -19.03
CA GLN A 199 -7.09 -29.28 -19.44
C GLN A 199 -8.10 -29.89 -18.44
N LYS A 200 -7.76 -31.00 -17.79
CA LYS A 200 -8.63 -31.62 -16.77
C LYS A 200 -8.67 -30.81 -15.46
N LYS A 201 -7.53 -30.32 -15.01
CA LYS A 201 -7.45 -29.43 -13.83
C LYS A 201 -8.02 -28.04 -14.13
N ALA A 202 -7.98 -27.61 -15.40
CA ALA A 202 -8.60 -26.35 -15.84
C ALA A 202 -10.13 -26.39 -15.67
N ALA A 203 -10.78 -27.48 -15.98
CA ALA A 203 -12.23 -27.61 -15.83
C ALA A 203 -12.67 -27.61 -14.35
N GLU A 204 -11.94 -28.31 -13.48
CA GLU A 204 -12.20 -28.30 -12.03
C GLU A 204 -11.89 -26.95 -11.38
N GLN A 205 -10.82 -26.27 -11.83
CA GLN A 205 -10.47 -24.95 -11.35
C GLN A 205 -11.44 -23.89 -11.89
N GLN A 206 -11.85 -23.99 -13.17
CA GLN A 206 -12.89 -23.14 -13.76
C GLN A 206 -14.23 -23.31 -13.04
N ALA A 207 -14.58 -24.50 -12.60
CA ALA A 207 -15.80 -24.74 -11.81
C ALA A 207 -15.70 -24.08 -10.42
N LYS A 208 -14.53 -24.15 -9.77
CA LYS A 208 -14.27 -23.44 -8.50
C LYS A 208 -14.18 -21.93 -8.68
N ASP A 209 -13.53 -21.46 -9.75
CA ASP A 209 -13.42 -20.05 -10.08
C ASP A 209 -14.76 -19.46 -10.61
N ALA A 210 -15.73 -20.32 -10.97
CA ALA A 210 -17.05 -19.91 -11.41
C ALA A 210 -17.96 -19.41 -10.26
N VAL A 211 -17.60 -19.72 -9.00
CA VAL A 211 -18.38 -19.32 -7.82
C VAL A 211 -17.92 -17.96 -7.32
N GLY A 212 -18.86 -17.07 -7.11
CA GLY A 212 -18.58 -15.77 -6.49
C GLY A 212 -19.45 -14.62 -7.02
N TYR A 213 -19.50 -13.59 -6.22
CA TYR A 213 -20.31 -12.39 -6.47
C TYR A 213 -19.73 -11.55 -7.60
N THR A 214 -20.59 -10.97 -8.40
CA THR A 214 -20.22 -9.83 -9.26
C THR A 214 -19.98 -8.59 -8.40
N ALA A 215 -19.29 -7.59 -8.94
CA ALA A 215 -19.09 -6.32 -8.24
C ALA A 215 -20.41 -5.65 -7.83
N GLY A 216 -21.44 -5.74 -8.70
CA GLY A 216 -22.76 -5.18 -8.40
C GLY A 216 -23.49 -5.92 -7.27
N GLU A 217 -23.38 -7.24 -7.19
CA GLU A 217 -23.93 -8.04 -6.09
C GLU A 217 -23.20 -7.76 -4.80
N MET A 218 -21.85 -7.73 -4.81
CA MET A 218 -21.03 -7.40 -3.65
C MET A 218 -21.42 -6.02 -3.06
N MET A 219 -21.57 -5.01 -3.91
CA MET A 219 -21.91 -3.65 -3.48
C MET A 219 -23.34 -3.52 -2.93
N LYS A 220 -24.23 -4.48 -3.14
CA LYS A 220 -25.55 -4.52 -2.51
C LYS A 220 -25.51 -5.07 -1.09
N GLU A 221 -24.44 -5.75 -0.70
CA GLU A 221 -24.31 -6.33 0.63
C GLU A 221 -23.97 -5.27 1.69
N LYS A 222 -24.77 -5.17 2.74
CA LYS A 222 -24.53 -4.24 3.87
C LYS A 222 -23.20 -4.54 4.57
N THR A 223 -22.83 -5.80 4.68
CA THR A 223 -21.59 -6.25 5.31
C THR A 223 -20.36 -5.77 4.56
N PHE A 224 -20.42 -5.64 3.23
CA PHE A 224 -19.37 -5.04 2.42
C PHE A 224 -19.10 -3.58 2.82
N TRP A 225 -20.14 -2.75 2.95
CA TRP A 225 -19.99 -1.34 3.31
C TRP A 225 -19.51 -1.13 4.74
N ILE A 226 -19.99 -1.97 5.69
CA ILE A 226 -19.47 -1.95 7.07
C ILE A 226 -17.97 -2.26 7.06
N PHE A 227 -17.55 -3.26 6.28
CA PHE A 227 -16.14 -3.62 6.14
C PHE A 227 -15.34 -2.49 5.45
N VAL A 228 -15.86 -1.85 4.40
CA VAL A 228 -15.23 -0.69 3.74
C VAL A 228 -15.04 0.47 4.73
N VAL A 229 -16.06 0.83 5.50
CA VAL A 229 -15.92 1.90 6.51
C VAL A 229 -14.90 1.52 7.58
N TRP A 230 -14.90 0.28 8.04
CA TRP A 230 -13.89 -0.23 8.97
C TRP A 230 -12.47 -0.10 8.40
N THR A 231 -12.25 -0.46 7.13
CA THR A 231 -10.95 -0.30 6.47
C THR A 231 -10.57 1.17 6.27
N VAL A 232 -11.52 2.06 5.96
CA VAL A 232 -11.28 3.51 5.88
C VAL A 232 -10.74 4.04 7.20
N LEU A 233 -11.38 3.73 8.31
CA LEU A 233 -10.98 4.24 9.62
C LEU A 233 -9.57 3.78 10.02
N LEU A 234 -9.26 2.49 9.85
CA LEU A 234 -7.95 1.96 10.20
C LEU A 234 -6.85 2.41 9.24
N ASN A 235 -7.16 2.50 7.94
CA ASN A 235 -6.22 3.05 6.97
C ASN A 235 -5.96 4.54 7.23
N SER A 236 -6.98 5.34 7.58
CA SER A 236 -6.80 6.76 7.93
C SER A 236 -5.85 6.94 9.11
N ALA A 237 -6.06 6.16 10.18
CA ALA A 237 -5.22 6.18 11.36
C ALA A 237 -3.75 5.81 11.05
N SER A 238 -3.55 4.79 10.21
CA SER A 238 -2.21 4.29 9.90
C SER A 238 -1.49 5.13 8.84
N LEU A 239 -2.19 5.61 7.80
CA LEU A 239 -1.60 6.45 6.75
C LEU A 239 -1.13 7.81 7.29
N LEU A 240 -1.82 8.34 8.29
CA LEU A 240 -1.39 9.53 9.02
C LEU A 240 0.02 9.33 9.58
N VAL A 241 0.26 8.22 10.26
CA VAL A 241 1.57 7.88 10.84
C VAL A 241 2.61 7.63 9.75
N ILE A 242 2.27 6.84 8.72
CA ILE A 242 3.21 6.49 7.64
C ILE A 242 3.65 7.73 6.87
N ASN A 243 2.72 8.63 6.55
CA ASN A 243 3.04 9.88 5.83
C ASN A 243 3.94 10.81 6.64
N SER A 244 3.91 10.72 7.96
CA SER A 244 4.63 11.62 8.88
C SER A 244 5.71 10.91 9.70
N ALA A 245 6.03 9.65 9.43
CA ALA A 245 6.86 8.80 10.27
C ALA A 245 8.25 9.41 10.57
N ALA A 246 8.93 9.93 9.54
CA ALA A 246 10.22 10.61 9.70
C ALA A 246 10.08 11.89 10.54
N SER A 247 9.05 12.70 10.30
CA SER A 247 8.78 13.95 11.04
C SER A 247 8.41 13.67 12.49
N ILE A 248 7.62 12.63 12.77
CA ILE A 248 7.31 12.18 14.13
C ILE A 248 8.60 11.76 14.83
N ALA A 249 9.45 10.95 14.20
CA ALA A 249 10.72 10.53 14.80
C ALA A 249 11.57 11.75 15.21
N VAL A 250 11.78 12.69 14.29
CA VAL A 250 12.59 13.90 14.53
C VAL A 250 11.99 14.76 15.65
N ALA A 251 10.67 14.93 15.70
CA ALA A 251 10.00 15.71 16.74
C ALA A 251 10.25 15.20 18.17
N PHE A 252 10.57 13.91 18.31
CA PHE A 252 10.89 13.28 19.62
C PHE A 252 12.37 12.89 19.75
N GLY A 253 13.27 13.56 19.01
CA GLY A 253 14.72 13.37 19.13
C GLY A 253 15.24 12.04 18.56
N ILE A 254 14.45 11.37 17.72
CA ILE A 254 14.80 10.11 17.06
C ILE A 254 15.28 10.42 15.66
N PRO A 255 16.36 9.79 15.15
CA PRO A 255 16.78 9.95 13.76
C PRO A 255 15.65 9.65 12.76
N ALA A 256 15.50 10.47 11.72
CA ALA A 256 14.46 10.33 10.70
C ALA A 256 14.42 8.92 10.07
N THR A 257 15.58 8.32 9.87
CA THR A 257 15.73 6.96 9.32
C THR A 257 15.10 5.88 10.20
N LEU A 258 15.13 6.06 11.54
CA LEU A 258 14.44 5.14 12.46
C LEU A 258 12.91 5.29 12.39
N GLY A 259 12.38 6.42 11.92
CA GLY A 259 10.97 6.56 11.61
C GLY A 259 10.49 5.56 10.55
N LEU A 260 11.38 5.14 9.64
CA LEU A 260 11.07 4.16 8.59
C LEU A 260 10.83 2.74 9.11
N ILE A 261 11.03 2.48 10.41
CA ILE A 261 10.68 1.21 11.07
C ILE A 261 9.19 0.85 10.83
N VAL A 262 8.34 1.86 10.67
CA VAL A 262 6.93 1.67 10.31
C VAL A 262 6.78 0.89 8.99
N SER A 263 7.65 1.12 8.00
CA SER A 263 7.62 0.41 6.71
C SER A 263 8.08 -1.05 6.84
N LEU A 264 9.07 -1.31 7.68
CA LEU A 264 9.49 -2.69 7.99
C LEU A 264 8.31 -3.47 8.59
N PHE A 265 7.69 -2.91 9.63
CA PHE A 265 6.57 -3.58 10.30
C PHE A 265 5.26 -3.56 9.50
N ASN A 266 5.10 -2.66 8.53
CA ASN A 266 4.07 -2.78 7.50
C ASN A 266 4.24 -4.08 6.68
N GLY A 267 5.46 -4.39 6.26
CA GLY A 267 5.76 -5.66 5.59
C GLY A 267 5.49 -6.88 6.49
N VAL A 268 6.03 -6.87 7.72
CA VAL A 268 5.83 -7.94 8.71
C VAL A 268 4.35 -8.13 9.04
N GLY A 269 3.61 -7.03 9.22
CA GLY A 269 2.17 -7.03 9.50
C GLY A 269 1.36 -7.78 8.46
N ARG A 270 1.76 -7.71 7.19
CA ARG A 270 1.08 -8.44 6.10
C ARG A 270 1.19 -9.95 6.26
N VAL A 271 2.39 -10.44 6.58
CA VAL A 271 2.62 -11.88 6.83
C VAL A 271 1.90 -12.34 8.09
N VAL A 272 2.02 -11.58 9.17
CA VAL A 272 1.37 -11.90 10.46
C VAL A 272 -0.14 -12.01 10.30
N HIS A 273 -0.79 -11.01 9.67
CA HIS A 273 -2.24 -11.03 9.50
C HIS A 273 -2.70 -12.06 8.48
N GLY A 274 -1.92 -12.33 7.43
CA GLY A 274 -2.22 -13.40 6.46
C GLY A 274 -2.21 -14.77 7.13
N ALA A 275 -1.14 -15.12 7.85
CA ALA A 275 -1.03 -16.37 8.58
C ALA A 275 -2.09 -16.50 9.69
N PHE A 276 -2.38 -15.39 10.38
CA PHE A 276 -3.39 -15.38 11.42
C PHE A 276 -4.80 -15.57 10.86
N PHE A 277 -5.09 -14.97 9.68
CA PHE A 277 -6.37 -15.15 8.98
C PHE A 277 -6.59 -16.58 8.54
N ASP A 278 -5.56 -17.24 7.98
CA ASP A 278 -5.66 -18.63 7.56
C ASP A 278 -6.05 -19.56 8.72
N ARG A 279 -5.59 -19.26 9.94
CA ARG A 279 -5.86 -20.07 11.13
C ARG A 279 -7.13 -19.68 11.88
N PHE A 280 -7.39 -18.38 12.03
CA PHE A 280 -8.42 -17.85 12.95
C PHE A 280 -9.57 -17.14 12.25
N ARG A 281 -9.54 -17.05 10.93
CA ARG A 281 -10.55 -16.43 10.08
C ARG A 281 -10.79 -14.95 10.40
N GLU A 282 -11.82 -14.38 9.80
CA GLU A 282 -12.09 -12.94 9.76
C GLU A 282 -12.24 -12.30 11.14
N LYS A 283 -13.11 -12.90 12.00
CA LYS A 283 -13.49 -12.28 13.27
C LYS A 283 -12.33 -12.01 14.21
N LYS A 284 -11.42 -12.98 14.38
CA LYS A 284 -10.24 -12.81 15.24
C LYS A 284 -9.16 -11.95 14.56
N SER A 285 -9.03 -12.04 13.24
CA SER A 285 -8.01 -11.32 12.49
C SER A 285 -8.30 -9.83 12.41
N THR A 286 -9.55 -9.43 12.18
CA THR A 286 -9.97 -8.03 12.24
C THR A 286 -9.84 -7.45 13.65
N MET A 287 -10.09 -8.27 14.70
CA MET A 287 -9.85 -7.86 16.09
C MET A 287 -8.38 -7.59 16.37
N LEU A 288 -7.50 -8.51 15.98
CA LEU A 288 -6.06 -8.35 16.16
C LEU A 288 -5.56 -7.07 15.50
N ASN A 289 -5.97 -6.82 14.25
CA ASN A 289 -5.57 -5.62 13.52
C ASN A 289 -6.05 -4.34 14.22
N ASN A 290 -7.28 -4.34 14.70
CA ASN A 290 -7.85 -3.21 15.44
C ASN A 290 -7.08 -2.95 16.75
N CYS A 291 -6.72 -4.02 17.49
CA CYS A 291 -5.90 -3.91 18.69
C CYS A 291 -4.52 -3.32 18.39
N PHE A 292 -3.89 -3.67 17.27
CA PHE A 292 -2.60 -3.11 16.89
C PHE A 292 -2.68 -1.60 16.62
N VAL A 293 -3.70 -1.15 15.88
CA VAL A 293 -3.88 0.29 15.59
C VAL A 293 -4.23 1.07 16.87
N LEU A 294 -5.07 0.51 17.75
CA LEU A 294 -5.39 1.12 19.04
C LEU A 294 -4.14 1.25 19.93
N LEU A 295 -3.36 0.18 20.03
CA LEU A 295 -2.12 0.16 20.81
C LEU A 295 -1.09 1.14 20.24
N ALA A 296 -1.01 1.28 18.91
CA ALA A 296 -0.18 2.30 18.27
C ALA A 296 -0.55 3.71 18.75
N GLY A 297 -1.83 4.06 18.70
CA GLY A 297 -2.31 5.37 19.17
C GLY A 297 -2.02 5.61 20.66
N LEU A 298 -2.23 4.61 21.52
CA LEU A 298 -1.93 4.68 22.95
C LEU A 298 -0.44 4.90 23.22
N LEU A 299 0.42 4.10 22.57
CA LEU A 299 1.87 4.20 22.73
C LEU A 299 2.41 5.55 22.23
N LEU A 300 1.97 6.02 21.06
CA LEU A 300 2.35 7.33 20.55
C LEU A 300 1.92 8.47 21.51
N THR A 301 0.70 8.36 22.07
CA THR A 301 0.20 9.34 23.04
C THR A 301 1.03 9.31 24.33
N LEU A 302 1.34 8.13 24.87
CA LEU A 302 2.22 8.00 26.02
C LEU A 302 3.62 8.55 25.73
N GLY A 303 4.17 8.26 24.55
CA GLY A 303 5.45 8.81 24.11
C GLY A 303 5.46 10.33 24.03
N ALA A 304 4.35 10.95 23.60
CA ALA A 304 4.21 12.40 23.57
C ALA A 304 4.06 13.02 24.98
N ILE A 305 3.30 12.37 25.87
CA ILE A 305 3.11 12.86 27.25
C ILE A 305 4.42 12.78 28.04
N PHE A 306 5.12 11.64 27.96
CA PHE A 306 6.36 11.42 28.74
C PHE A 306 7.63 11.85 28.01
N GLN A 307 7.54 12.39 26.79
CA GLN A 307 8.68 12.73 25.92
C GLN A 307 9.67 11.55 25.79
N ALA A 308 9.13 10.34 25.66
CA ALA A 308 9.89 9.10 25.75
C ALA A 308 9.99 8.41 24.37
N ALA A 309 11.17 8.47 23.76
CA ALA A 309 11.48 7.86 22.46
C ALA A 309 11.10 6.36 22.34
N PRO A 310 11.28 5.49 23.36
CA PRO A 310 10.88 4.08 23.25
C PRO A 310 9.39 3.88 22.97
N PHE A 311 8.50 4.68 23.59
CA PHE A 311 7.06 4.60 23.32
C PHE A 311 6.71 5.05 21.91
N ILE A 312 7.40 6.08 21.39
CA ILE A 312 7.24 6.53 19.99
C ILE A 312 7.65 5.42 19.04
N LEU A 313 8.82 4.79 19.22
CA LEU A 313 9.28 3.69 18.39
C LEU A 313 8.32 2.50 18.40
N LEU A 314 7.86 2.09 19.59
CA LEU A 314 6.86 1.03 19.72
C LEU A 314 5.54 1.42 19.02
N GLY A 315 5.10 2.66 19.16
CA GLY A 315 3.92 3.17 18.47
C GLY A 315 4.05 3.12 16.94
N LEU A 316 5.21 3.47 16.39
CA LEU A 316 5.52 3.33 14.96
C LEU A 316 5.50 1.86 14.51
N ILE A 317 6.05 0.95 15.32
CA ILE A 317 6.04 -0.49 15.07
C ILE A 317 4.59 -1.02 14.96
N PHE A 318 3.77 -0.75 15.97
CA PHE A 318 2.37 -1.20 15.98
C PHE A 318 1.52 -0.52 14.91
N SER A 319 1.80 0.73 14.55
CA SER A 319 1.18 1.40 13.41
C SER A 319 1.51 0.71 12.09
N GLY A 320 2.77 0.32 11.90
CA GLY A 320 3.20 -0.48 10.75
C GLY A 320 2.48 -1.83 10.69
N LEU A 321 2.47 -2.59 11.78
CA LEU A 321 1.76 -3.87 11.87
C LEU A 321 0.27 -3.74 11.53
N GLY A 322 -0.39 -2.71 12.06
CA GLY A 322 -1.81 -2.43 11.81
C GLY A 322 -2.08 -2.06 10.34
N TYR A 323 -1.25 -1.18 9.76
CA TYR A 323 -1.41 -0.83 8.35
C TYR A 323 -1.18 -2.03 7.42
N GLY A 324 -0.14 -2.83 7.66
CA GLY A 324 0.11 -4.04 6.88
C GLY A 324 -1.03 -5.05 6.97
N GLY A 325 -1.69 -5.12 8.12
CA GLY A 325 -2.86 -5.98 8.33
C GLY A 325 -4.07 -5.58 7.51
N THR A 326 -4.38 -4.29 7.42
CA THR A 326 -5.62 -3.82 6.79
C THR A 326 -5.77 -4.24 5.32
N PRO A 327 -4.82 -3.99 4.38
CA PRO A 327 -4.95 -4.43 3.00
C PRO A 327 -4.85 -5.97 2.85
N THR A 328 -4.13 -6.65 3.73
CA THR A 328 -4.05 -8.11 3.74
C THR A 328 -5.40 -8.72 4.10
N LEU A 329 -6.04 -8.19 5.14
CA LEU A 329 -7.38 -8.59 5.54
C LEU A 329 -8.43 -8.21 4.48
N ALA A 330 -8.28 -7.05 3.82
CA ALA A 330 -9.15 -6.68 2.71
C ALA A 330 -9.11 -7.73 1.58
N SER A 331 -7.91 -8.17 1.18
CA SER A 331 -7.76 -9.23 0.19
C SER A 331 -8.39 -10.54 0.66
N ALA A 332 -8.08 -10.98 1.88
CA ALA A 332 -8.53 -12.26 2.42
C ALA A 332 -10.06 -12.30 2.63
N VAL A 333 -10.63 -11.24 3.18
CA VAL A 333 -12.08 -11.13 3.43
C VAL A 333 -12.87 -11.07 2.12
N ILE A 334 -12.41 -10.29 1.13
CA ILE A 334 -13.09 -10.21 -0.17
C ILE A 334 -13.06 -11.57 -0.88
N LEU A 335 -11.96 -12.30 -0.79
CA LEU A 335 -11.87 -13.64 -1.36
C LEU A 335 -12.77 -14.65 -0.62
N ASP A 336 -12.75 -14.66 0.71
CA ASP A 336 -13.50 -15.60 1.55
C ASP A 336 -15.02 -15.36 1.47
N ARG A 337 -15.46 -14.09 1.45
CA ARG A 337 -16.88 -13.73 1.44
C ARG A 337 -17.51 -13.70 0.04
N PHE A 338 -16.78 -13.23 -0.95
CA PHE A 338 -17.33 -12.92 -2.28
C PHE A 338 -16.79 -13.83 -3.39
N GLY A 339 -15.87 -14.74 -3.05
CA GLY A 339 -15.36 -15.78 -3.94
C GLY A 339 -14.35 -15.29 -4.97
N PRO A 340 -13.71 -16.25 -5.70
CA PRO A 340 -12.61 -15.97 -6.61
C PRO A 340 -13.02 -15.43 -7.99
N LYS A 341 -14.27 -15.65 -8.45
CA LYS A 341 -14.71 -15.36 -9.81
C LYS A 341 -14.38 -13.95 -10.32
N ASN A 342 -14.68 -12.94 -9.53
CA ASN A 342 -14.44 -11.54 -9.85
C ASN A 342 -13.47 -10.88 -8.86
N PHE A 343 -12.62 -11.67 -8.21
CA PHE A 343 -11.75 -11.20 -7.13
C PHE A 343 -10.95 -9.94 -7.49
N ALA A 344 -10.31 -9.87 -8.66
CA ALA A 344 -9.48 -8.73 -9.04
C ALA A 344 -10.27 -7.41 -9.08
N VAL A 345 -11.51 -7.44 -9.54
CA VAL A 345 -12.39 -6.27 -9.59
C VAL A 345 -12.96 -5.97 -8.21
N ASN A 346 -13.45 -6.99 -7.51
CA ASN A 346 -14.03 -6.85 -6.17
C ASN A 346 -13.02 -6.32 -5.17
N PHE A 347 -11.79 -6.84 -5.20
CA PHE A 347 -10.69 -6.37 -4.36
C PHE A 347 -10.27 -4.93 -4.69
N SER A 348 -10.25 -4.56 -5.98
CA SER A 348 -9.95 -3.17 -6.38
C SER A 348 -10.99 -2.19 -5.86
N ILE A 349 -12.29 -2.58 -5.85
CA ILE A 349 -13.37 -1.75 -5.29
C ILE A 349 -13.20 -1.62 -3.76
N ALA A 350 -12.87 -2.71 -3.06
CA ALA A 350 -12.58 -2.63 -1.63
C ALA A 350 -11.39 -1.71 -1.32
N ASN A 351 -10.36 -1.71 -2.18
CA ASN A 351 -9.20 -0.82 -2.05
C ASN A 351 -9.53 0.67 -2.29
N PHE A 352 -10.68 1.02 -2.84
CA PHE A 352 -11.12 2.43 -2.88
C PHE A 352 -11.29 3.03 -1.48
N SER A 353 -11.36 2.21 -0.43
CA SER A 353 -11.27 2.66 0.95
C SER A 353 -9.99 3.45 1.28
N LEU A 354 -8.92 3.24 0.52
CA LEU A 354 -7.66 4.00 0.66
C LEU A 354 -7.81 5.45 0.19
N ILE A 355 -8.73 5.77 -0.72
CA ILE A 355 -8.92 7.14 -1.22
C ILE A 355 -9.37 8.08 -0.10
N PRO A 356 -10.54 7.86 0.56
CA PRO A 356 -10.93 8.69 1.69
C PRO A 356 -9.93 8.61 2.84
N ALA A 357 -9.29 7.46 3.05
CA ALA A 357 -8.30 7.31 4.10
C ALA A 357 -7.06 8.18 3.89
N ALA A 358 -6.56 8.26 2.65
CA ALA A 358 -5.40 9.09 2.29
C ALA A 358 -5.71 10.60 2.32
N ILE A 359 -6.99 10.97 2.26
CA ILE A 359 -7.44 12.35 2.42
C ILE A 359 -7.63 12.66 3.91
N ILE A 360 -8.48 11.89 4.59
CA ILE A 360 -8.91 12.13 5.97
C ILE A 360 -7.70 12.12 6.94
N GLY A 361 -6.87 11.06 6.87
CA GLY A 361 -5.74 10.91 7.79
C GLY A 361 -4.77 12.09 7.75
N PRO A 362 -4.06 12.32 6.63
CA PRO A 362 -3.08 13.40 6.52
C PRO A 362 -3.67 14.81 6.66
N MET A 363 -4.87 15.08 6.10
CA MET A 363 -5.48 16.41 6.18
C MET A 363 -5.86 16.79 7.61
N ILE A 364 -6.53 15.88 8.34
CA ILE A 364 -6.91 16.16 9.72
C ILE A 364 -5.66 16.26 10.60
N SER A 365 -4.67 15.40 10.37
CA SER A 365 -3.39 15.48 11.08
C SER A 365 -2.71 16.84 10.90
N SER A 366 -2.57 17.27 9.65
CA SER A 366 -1.92 18.57 9.36
C SER A 366 -2.66 19.74 10.04
N ALA A 367 -4.00 19.73 9.97
CA ALA A 367 -4.80 20.77 10.62
C ALA A 367 -4.70 20.74 12.16
N LEU A 368 -4.61 19.54 12.77
CA LEU A 368 -4.44 19.40 14.21
C LEU A 368 -3.05 19.86 14.66
N ILE A 369 -2.00 19.51 13.92
CA ILE A 369 -0.62 19.93 14.19
C ILE A 369 -0.49 21.46 14.08
N GLU A 370 -1.06 22.05 13.03
CA GLU A 370 -1.05 23.50 12.84
C GLU A 370 -1.76 24.24 14.00
N LYS A 371 -2.97 23.79 14.38
CA LYS A 371 -3.72 24.36 15.50
C LYS A 371 -3.04 24.21 16.86
N SER A 372 -2.24 23.17 17.04
CA SER A 372 -1.54 22.88 18.31
C SER A 372 -0.13 23.45 18.37
N GLY A 373 0.27 24.29 17.41
CA GLY A 373 1.61 24.87 17.37
C GLY A 373 2.73 23.84 17.13
N GLY A 374 2.43 22.77 16.41
CA GLY A 374 3.39 21.71 16.06
C GLY A 374 3.33 20.46 16.96
N ALA A 375 2.43 20.42 17.97
CA ALA A 375 2.31 19.27 18.86
C ALA A 375 1.51 18.13 18.25
N TYR A 376 1.94 16.87 18.49
CA TYR A 376 1.31 15.67 17.95
C TYR A 376 0.21 15.06 18.83
N ASN A 377 -0.03 15.58 20.05
CA ASN A 377 -0.95 14.98 21.01
C ASN A 377 -2.37 14.78 20.46
N SER A 378 -2.92 15.80 19.81
CA SER A 378 -4.25 15.73 19.20
C SER A 378 -4.29 14.75 18.03
N THR A 379 -3.20 14.66 17.27
CA THR A 379 -3.04 13.73 16.14
C THR A 379 -3.02 12.27 16.64
N PHE A 380 -2.31 11.99 17.72
CA PHE A 380 -2.27 10.64 18.30
C PHE A 380 -3.59 10.27 18.96
N GLY A 381 -4.27 11.23 19.61
CA GLY A 381 -5.64 11.06 20.11
C GLY A 381 -6.64 10.69 19.02
N MET A 382 -6.50 11.27 17.81
CA MET A 382 -7.33 10.91 16.65
C MET A 382 -7.16 9.42 16.27
N ILE A 383 -5.94 8.87 16.31
CA ILE A 383 -5.70 7.44 16.03
C ILE A 383 -6.52 6.57 16.99
N ILE A 384 -6.53 6.91 18.28
CA ILE A 384 -7.29 6.19 19.31
C ILE A 384 -8.80 6.24 18.99
N ILE A 385 -9.31 7.42 18.66
CA ILE A 385 -10.74 7.61 18.33
C ILE A 385 -11.13 6.77 17.10
N LEU A 386 -10.36 6.85 16.01
CA LEU A 386 -10.61 6.09 14.79
C LEU A 386 -10.57 4.58 15.04
N ALA A 387 -9.59 4.09 15.82
CA ALA A 387 -9.48 2.69 16.18
C ALA A 387 -10.63 2.23 17.09
N ALA A 388 -11.07 3.07 18.03
CA ALA A 388 -12.20 2.76 18.91
C ALA A 388 -13.53 2.68 18.13
N VAL A 389 -13.78 3.63 17.23
CA VAL A 389 -14.98 3.59 16.35
C VAL A 389 -14.94 2.37 15.44
N ALA A 390 -13.77 2.04 14.86
CA ALA A 390 -13.60 0.84 14.05
C ALA A 390 -13.87 -0.45 14.87
N MET A 391 -13.47 -0.47 16.16
CA MET A 391 -13.76 -1.58 17.09
C MET A 391 -15.26 -1.79 17.29
N VAL A 392 -16.02 -0.71 17.46
CA VAL A 392 -17.47 -0.76 17.57
C VAL A 392 -18.11 -1.24 16.27
N LEU A 393 -17.72 -0.69 15.13
CA LEU A 393 -18.23 -1.11 13.82
C LEU A 393 -17.99 -2.59 13.54
N ARG A 394 -16.87 -3.11 13.96
CA ARG A 394 -16.53 -4.52 13.81
C ARG A 394 -17.55 -5.45 14.48
N LEU A 395 -18.23 -5.05 15.54
CA LEU A 395 -19.27 -5.85 16.20
C LEU A 395 -20.45 -6.15 15.26
N PHE A 396 -20.66 -5.30 14.26
CA PHE A 396 -21.70 -5.46 13.24
C PHE A 396 -21.26 -6.28 12.02
N LEU A 397 -19.97 -6.67 11.92
CA LEU A 397 -19.49 -7.59 10.89
C LEU A 397 -19.92 -9.01 11.23
N LYS A 398 -21.04 -9.44 10.65
CA LYS A 398 -21.51 -10.84 10.74
C LYS A 398 -20.61 -11.71 9.85
N GLU A 399 -20.19 -12.86 10.35
CA GLU A 399 -19.49 -13.87 9.54
C GLU A 399 -20.48 -14.41 8.49
N GLN A 400 -20.19 -14.20 7.23
CA GLN A 400 -20.86 -14.82 6.09
C GLN A 400 -19.76 -15.47 5.25
N HIS A 401 -19.87 -16.77 5.02
CA HIS A 401 -19.00 -17.46 4.07
C HIS A 401 -19.73 -17.56 2.73
N ALA A 402 -19.06 -17.23 1.64
CA ALA A 402 -19.54 -17.49 0.30
C ALA A 402 -19.58 -19.02 0.12
N HIS A 403 -20.73 -19.58 0.39
CA HIS A 403 -21.14 -20.98 0.14
C HIS A 403 -20.29 -22.10 0.77
N LYS A 404 -20.92 -22.76 1.71
CA LYS A 404 -20.80 -24.22 1.80
C LYS A 404 -21.54 -24.88 0.62
#